data_e0dd164cbe30e1110cafa0aca6fdb66e
#
_entry.id   e0dd164cbe30e1110cafa0aca6fdb66e
#
_cell.length_a   1.000
_cell.length_b   1.000
_cell.length_c   1.000
_cell.angle_alpha   90.00
_cell.angle_beta   90.00
_cell.angle_gamma   90.00
#
_symmetry.space_group_name_H-M   'P 1'
#
loop_
_entity.id
_entity.type
_entity.pdbx_description
1 polymer ?
#
loop_
_entity_poly.entity_id
_entity_poly.type
_entity_poly.pdbx_seq_one_letter_code
_entity_poly.pdbx_strand_id
1 'polypeptide(L)'
;MVQRQVPNPAELLDLMKFKRPEFNGKKRRLDSALTIDDLRTIAKRRTPKAAFDYTDGAAEGELSLTRARQAFQDVEFHPGILRPAPSVDTSVDILGGPSALPFGIAPTGFTRLMQTEGEVAGAGAAAAAGIPFTLSTLGTTSIEGVKAANPHGRNCCLLYTS
;
A
#
# COMPACT_ATOMS: atom_id res chain seq x y z
N MET A 1 46.20 -7.21 16.94
CA MET A 1 45.91 -8.03 15.74
C MET A 1 44.42 -8.38 15.75
N VAL A 2 43.65 -7.90 14.81
CA VAL A 2 42.24 -8.29 14.67
C VAL A 2 42.19 -9.66 14.00
N GLN A 3 41.77 -10.70 14.74
CA GLN A 3 41.55 -12.03 14.14
C GLN A 3 40.34 -11.95 13.21
N ARG A 4 40.53 -12.21 11.94
CA ARG A 4 39.45 -12.42 10.98
C ARG A 4 38.70 -13.69 11.38
N GLN A 5 37.49 -13.51 11.92
CA GLN A 5 36.57 -14.64 12.09
C GLN A 5 35.96 -14.97 10.71
N VAL A 6 36.20 -16.17 10.24
CA VAL A 6 35.51 -16.71 9.07
C VAL A 6 34.10 -17.12 9.55
N PRO A 7 33.01 -16.63 8.96
CA PRO A 7 31.66 -17.03 9.37
C PRO A 7 31.46 -18.53 9.27
N ASN A 8 30.86 -19.12 10.27
CA ASN A 8 30.52 -20.55 10.26
C ASN A 8 29.48 -20.81 9.16
N PRO A 9 29.71 -21.78 8.25
CA PRO A 9 28.73 -22.10 7.20
C PRO A 9 27.33 -22.43 7.73
N ALA A 10 27.22 -22.99 8.93
CA ALA A 10 25.90 -23.24 9.57
C ALA A 10 25.16 -21.94 9.91
N GLU A 11 25.85 -20.92 10.43
CA GLU A 11 25.27 -19.62 10.72
C GLU A 11 24.84 -18.88 9.45
N LEU A 12 25.59 -19.08 8.34
CA LEU A 12 25.18 -18.53 7.04
C LEU A 12 23.94 -19.23 6.48
N LEU A 13 23.75 -20.52 6.71
CA LEU A 13 22.56 -21.26 6.31
C LEU A 13 21.31 -20.81 7.09
N ASP A 14 21.44 -20.47 8.38
CA ASP A 14 20.35 -19.92 9.19
C ASP A 14 19.92 -18.52 8.73
N LEU A 15 20.85 -17.73 8.19
CA LEU A 15 20.55 -16.43 7.58
C LEU A 15 19.86 -16.56 6.21
N MET A 16 20.06 -17.67 5.51
CA MET A 16 19.46 -17.98 4.22
C MET A 16 18.07 -18.60 4.44
N LYS A 17 17.05 -17.77 4.64
CA LYS A 17 15.64 -18.21 4.72
C LYS A 17 15.18 -18.70 3.35
N PHE A 18 15.29 -20.00 3.09
CA PHE A 18 14.70 -20.62 1.91
C PHE A 18 13.18 -20.59 2.01
N LYS A 19 12.54 -19.76 1.17
CA LYS A 19 11.08 -19.77 1.06
C LYS A 19 10.64 -21.08 0.39
N ARG A 20 9.66 -21.75 0.99
CA ARG A 20 9.00 -22.90 0.33
C ARG A 20 8.39 -22.44 -1.01
N PRO A 21 8.44 -23.27 -2.06
CA PRO A 21 7.86 -22.92 -3.34
C PRO A 21 6.34 -22.68 -3.19
N GLU A 22 5.89 -21.49 -3.62
CA GLU A 22 4.48 -21.13 -3.61
C GLU A 22 3.83 -21.55 -4.94
N PHE A 23 2.90 -22.48 -4.88
CA PHE A 23 2.21 -23.01 -6.06
C PHE A 23 1.05 -22.13 -6.53
N ASN A 24 0.48 -21.30 -5.64
CA ASN A 24 -0.53 -20.33 -6.03
C ASN A 24 0.10 -19.19 -6.84
N GLY A 25 -0.14 -19.18 -8.15
CA GLY A 25 0.43 -18.20 -9.05
C GLY A 25 0.05 -16.75 -8.75
N LYS A 26 -1.15 -16.48 -8.16
CA LYS A 26 -1.54 -15.14 -7.70
C LYS A 26 -0.68 -14.72 -6.50
N LYS A 27 -0.62 -15.56 -5.50
CA LYS A 27 0.15 -15.30 -4.28
C LYS A 27 1.64 -15.15 -4.59
N ARG A 28 2.23 -16.04 -5.39
CA ARG A 28 3.64 -15.96 -5.80
C ARG A 28 3.98 -14.63 -6.47
N ARG A 29 3.09 -14.10 -7.33
CA ARG A 29 3.32 -12.79 -7.98
C ARG A 29 3.24 -11.64 -7.00
N LEU A 30 2.27 -11.66 -6.08
CA LEU A 30 2.15 -10.63 -5.05
C LEU A 30 3.32 -10.70 -4.07
N ASP A 31 3.73 -11.88 -3.66
CA ASP A 31 4.88 -12.08 -2.76
C ASP A 31 6.23 -11.70 -3.41
N SER A 32 6.29 -11.64 -4.76
CA SER A 32 7.47 -11.18 -5.50
C SER A 32 7.52 -9.66 -5.69
N ALA A 33 6.42 -8.97 -5.47
CA ALA A 33 6.38 -7.52 -5.55
C ALA A 33 6.96 -6.91 -4.26
N LEU A 34 8.04 -6.18 -4.38
CA LEU A 34 8.71 -5.50 -3.27
C LEU A 34 8.31 -4.03 -3.17
N THR A 35 7.83 -3.47 -4.28
CA THR A 35 7.47 -2.06 -4.41
C THR A 35 6.09 -1.91 -5.06
N ILE A 36 5.52 -0.71 -4.97
CA ILE A 36 4.29 -0.36 -5.70
C ILE A 36 4.51 -0.39 -7.22
N ASP A 37 5.70 -0.06 -7.69
CA ASP A 37 6.03 -0.14 -9.12
C ASP A 37 6.07 -1.58 -9.64
N ASP A 38 6.44 -2.54 -8.81
CA ASP A 38 6.32 -3.97 -9.15
C ASP A 38 4.86 -4.37 -9.30
N LEU A 39 3.98 -3.90 -8.41
CA LEU A 39 2.53 -4.12 -8.52
C LEU A 39 1.96 -3.46 -9.77
N ARG A 40 2.39 -2.24 -10.12
CA ARG A 40 2.02 -1.56 -11.35
C ARG A 40 2.42 -2.39 -12.58
N THR A 41 3.62 -2.94 -12.59
CA THR A 41 4.12 -3.81 -13.66
C THR A 41 3.29 -5.09 -13.81
N ILE A 42 2.91 -5.69 -12.68
CA ILE A 42 2.02 -6.86 -12.65
C ILE A 42 0.63 -6.49 -13.19
N ALA A 43 0.07 -5.35 -12.75
CA ALA A 43 -1.23 -4.86 -13.19
C ALA A 43 -1.25 -4.59 -14.71
N LYS A 44 -0.24 -3.94 -15.26
CA LYS A 44 -0.10 -3.67 -16.70
C LYS A 44 -0.23 -4.92 -17.57
N ARG A 45 0.26 -6.06 -17.09
CA ARG A 45 0.21 -7.35 -17.82
C ARG A 45 -1.11 -8.10 -17.66
N ARG A 46 -1.95 -7.68 -16.70
CA ARG A 46 -3.14 -8.44 -16.29
C ARG A 46 -4.45 -7.71 -16.51
N THR A 47 -4.42 -6.40 -16.48
CA THR A 47 -5.59 -5.55 -16.67
C THR A 47 -5.80 -5.25 -18.14
N PRO A 48 -7.04 -5.17 -18.63
CA PRO A 48 -7.31 -4.69 -19.97
C PRO A 48 -6.66 -3.32 -20.20
N LYS A 49 -6.06 -3.15 -21.39
CA LYS A 49 -5.24 -1.96 -21.70
C LYS A 49 -5.97 -0.65 -21.40
N ALA A 50 -7.23 -0.51 -21.80
CA ALA A 50 -8.00 0.71 -21.60
C ALA A 50 -8.20 1.03 -20.09
N ALA A 51 -8.49 0.02 -19.27
CA ALA A 51 -8.64 0.19 -17.81
C ALA A 51 -7.30 0.55 -17.16
N PHE A 52 -6.22 -0.10 -17.58
CA PHE A 52 -4.89 0.20 -17.09
C PHE A 52 -4.47 1.61 -17.46
N ASP A 53 -4.56 2.00 -18.72
CA ASP A 53 -4.16 3.33 -19.20
C ASP A 53 -4.97 4.45 -18.52
N TYR A 54 -6.27 4.23 -18.27
CA TYR A 54 -7.11 5.17 -17.53
C TYR A 54 -6.63 5.38 -16.09
N THR A 55 -6.24 4.31 -15.42
CA THR A 55 -5.83 4.37 -14.00
C THR A 55 -4.38 4.85 -13.85
N ASP A 56 -3.50 4.47 -14.76
CA ASP A 56 -2.06 4.74 -14.71
C ASP A 56 -1.71 6.14 -15.19
N GLY A 57 -2.55 6.71 -16.08
CA GLY A 57 -2.37 8.05 -16.65
C GLY A 57 -2.78 9.17 -15.69
N ALA A 58 -2.45 10.39 -16.11
CA ALA A 58 -2.80 11.61 -15.43
C ALA A 58 -3.28 12.69 -16.40
N ALA A 59 -3.66 13.87 -15.89
CA ALA A 59 -4.19 14.93 -16.70
C ALA A 59 -3.15 15.51 -17.67
N GLU A 60 -3.58 15.74 -18.91
CA GLU A 60 -2.83 16.44 -19.96
C GLU A 60 -1.39 15.91 -20.15
N GLY A 61 -0.38 16.75 -19.96
CA GLY A 61 1.05 16.41 -20.07
C GLY A 61 1.64 15.68 -18.87
N GLU A 62 0.85 15.24 -17.91
CA GLU A 62 1.26 14.45 -16.74
C GLU A 62 2.34 15.09 -15.85
N LEU A 63 2.47 16.43 -15.91
CA LEU A 63 3.47 17.17 -15.13
C LEU A 63 3.27 17.03 -13.63
N SER A 64 2.00 17.04 -13.17
CA SER A 64 1.68 16.88 -11.75
C SER A 64 2.02 15.48 -11.24
N LEU A 65 1.78 14.45 -12.04
CA LEU A 65 2.16 13.06 -11.73
C LEU A 65 3.69 12.93 -11.57
N THR A 66 4.43 13.47 -12.52
CA THR A 66 5.91 13.46 -12.50
C THR A 66 6.45 14.19 -11.28
N ARG A 67 5.92 15.39 -10.98
CA ARG A 67 6.33 16.17 -9.81
C ARG A 67 5.98 15.50 -8.49
N ALA A 68 4.80 14.88 -8.39
CA ALA A 68 4.40 14.15 -7.20
C ALA A 68 5.32 12.95 -6.92
N ARG A 69 5.71 12.21 -7.94
CA ARG A 69 6.69 11.11 -7.80
C ARG A 69 8.06 11.62 -7.39
N GLN A 70 8.51 12.72 -8.01
CA GLN A 70 9.79 13.34 -7.67
C GLN A 70 9.83 13.82 -6.22
N ALA A 71 8.74 14.42 -5.72
CA ALA A 71 8.67 14.90 -4.34
C ALA A 71 8.88 13.77 -3.30
N PHE A 72 8.46 12.54 -3.58
CA PHE A 72 8.78 11.40 -2.73
C PHE A 72 10.24 10.98 -2.82
N GLN A 73 10.87 11.10 -3.99
CA GLN A 73 12.29 10.77 -4.19
C GLN A 73 13.22 11.80 -3.55
N ASP A 74 12.75 13.04 -3.39
CA ASP A 74 13.52 14.14 -2.76
C ASP A 74 13.54 14.01 -1.23
N VAL A 75 12.77 13.09 -0.64
CA VAL A 75 12.78 12.83 0.80
C VAL A 75 13.92 11.88 1.15
N GLU A 76 14.83 12.34 1.97
CA GLU A 76 15.98 11.57 2.44
C GLU A 76 15.88 11.28 3.93
N PHE A 77 16.37 10.11 4.35
CA PHE A 77 16.50 9.77 5.75
C PHE A 77 17.80 10.36 6.30
N HIS A 78 17.72 11.02 7.45
CA HIS A 78 18.89 11.50 8.19
C HIS A 78 19.17 10.56 9.38
N PRO A 79 19.99 9.52 9.21
CA PRO A 79 20.22 8.52 10.25
C PRO A 79 20.99 9.10 11.43
N GLY A 80 20.54 8.81 12.64
CA GLY A 80 21.28 9.09 13.87
C GLY A 80 22.00 7.83 14.38
N ILE A 81 23.31 7.89 14.56
CA ILE A 81 24.10 6.76 15.09
C ILE A 81 24.05 6.79 16.62
N LEU A 82 24.08 5.62 17.25
CA LEU A 82 24.13 5.42 18.71
C LEU A 82 22.93 6.04 19.47
N ARG A 83 21.78 6.18 18.81
CA ARG A 83 20.52 6.55 19.47
C ARG A 83 19.68 5.29 19.62
N PRO A 84 19.46 4.78 20.83
CA PRO A 84 18.57 3.65 21.03
C PRO A 84 17.13 4.09 20.70
N ALA A 85 16.48 3.37 19.78
CA ALA A 85 15.06 3.52 19.49
C ALA A 85 14.39 2.16 19.76
N PRO A 86 14.06 1.84 21.02
CA PRO A 86 13.54 0.53 21.40
C PRO A 86 12.16 0.25 20.79
N SER A 87 11.42 1.30 20.47
CA SER A 87 10.13 1.22 19.78
C SER A 87 9.90 2.48 18.95
N VAL A 88 9.18 2.33 17.84
CA VAL A 88 8.72 3.45 17.03
C VAL A 88 7.20 3.48 17.11
N ASP A 89 6.65 4.57 17.60
CA ASP A 89 5.21 4.84 17.60
C ASP A 89 4.88 5.76 16.42
N THR A 90 4.07 5.26 15.49
CA THR A 90 3.60 5.99 14.30
C THR A 90 2.14 6.40 14.42
N SER A 91 1.51 6.15 15.57
CA SER A 91 0.11 6.47 15.79
C SER A 91 -0.13 7.99 15.84
N VAL A 92 -1.24 8.41 15.28
CA VAL A 92 -1.67 9.81 15.23
C VAL A 92 -3.20 9.89 15.25
N ASP A 93 -3.74 11.06 15.58
CA ASP A 93 -5.16 11.33 15.37
C ASP A 93 -5.41 11.88 13.94
N ILE A 94 -6.25 11.18 13.19
CA ILE A 94 -6.68 11.58 11.84
C ILE A 94 -8.21 11.70 11.83
N LEU A 95 -8.75 12.82 11.36
CA LEU A 95 -10.18 13.03 11.20
C LEU A 95 -10.96 12.70 12.50
N GLY A 96 -10.47 13.18 13.62
CA GLY A 96 -11.13 13.05 14.93
C GLY A 96 -11.07 11.66 15.55
N GLY A 97 -10.05 10.85 15.24
CA GLY A 97 -9.86 9.57 15.91
C GLY A 97 -8.51 8.91 15.61
N PRO A 98 -8.15 7.88 16.36
CA PRO A 98 -6.84 7.28 16.30
C PRO A 98 -6.59 6.54 14.98
N SER A 99 -5.35 6.62 14.50
CA SER A 99 -4.82 5.87 13.37
C SER A 99 -3.46 5.29 13.74
N ALA A 100 -3.22 4.05 13.37
CA ALA A 100 -1.93 3.39 13.63
C ALA A 100 -0.79 3.97 12.79
N LEU A 101 -1.13 4.61 11.66
CA LEU A 101 -0.17 5.23 10.75
C LEU A 101 -0.64 6.64 10.37
N PRO A 102 0.28 7.58 10.05
CA PRO A 102 -0.06 8.97 9.75
C PRO A 102 -0.64 9.18 8.33
N PHE A 103 -1.39 8.20 7.83
CA PHE A 103 -2.07 8.27 6.54
C PHE A 103 -3.28 7.33 6.50
N GLY A 104 -4.09 7.47 5.46
CA GLY A 104 -5.24 6.61 5.18
C GLY A 104 -5.33 6.27 3.69
N ILE A 105 -6.30 5.45 3.32
CA ILE A 105 -6.60 5.17 1.92
C ILE A 105 -7.47 6.30 1.37
N ALA A 106 -6.94 6.97 0.34
CA ALA A 106 -7.61 8.08 -0.34
C ALA A 106 -8.86 7.60 -1.12
N PRO A 107 -9.85 8.50 -1.35
CA PRO A 107 -11.02 8.18 -2.14
C PRO A 107 -10.63 7.96 -3.61
N THR A 108 -10.87 6.75 -4.12
CA THR A 108 -10.62 6.38 -5.50
C THR A 108 -11.91 5.91 -6.14
N GLY A 109 -12.31 6.52 -7.26
CA GLY A 109 -13.46 6.08 -8.03
C GLY A 109 -13.18 4.85 -8.86
N PHE A 110 -14.25 4.15 -9.24
CA PHE A 110 -14.21 3.02 -10.18
C PHE A 110 -13.22 1.90 -9.83
N THR A 111 -12.99 1.62 -8.56
CA THR A 111 -11.98 0.63 -8.13
C THR A 111 -12.28 -0.78 -8.66
N ARG A 112 -13.56 -1.12 -8.90
CA ARG A 112 -13.95 -2.39 -9.53
C ARG A 112 -13.55 -2.51 -10.99
N LEU A 113 -13.19 -1.42 -11.64
CA LEU A 113 -12.60 -1.47 -12.99
C LEU A 113 -11.27 -2.23 -12.99
N MET A 114 -10.54 -2.15 -11.86
CA MET A 114 -9.22 -2.77 -11.70
C MET A 114 -9.30 -4.11 -10.95
N GLN A 115 -10.18 -4.22 -9.96
CA GLN A 115 -10.29 -5.40 -9.11
C GLN A 115 -11.74 -5.60 -8.67
N THR A 116 -12.26 -6.82 -8.84
CA THR A 116 -13.67 -7.17 -8.57
C THR A 116 -14.14 -6.84 -7.16
N GLU A 117 -13.28 -7.00 -6.15
CA GLU A 117 -13.62 -6.70 -4.75
C GLU A 117 -13.62 -5.20 -4.44
N GLY A 118 -12.92 -4.38 -5.24
CA GLY A 118 -12.97 -2.93 -5.21
C GLY A 118 -12.79 -2.33 -3.83
N GLU A 119 -13.73 -1.47 -3.44
CA GLU A 119 -13.71 -0.72 -2.18
C GLU A 119 -13.79 -1.62 -0.94
N VAL A 120 -14.43 -2.78 -1.03
CA VAL A 120 -14.53 -3.75 0.06
C VAL A 120 -13.15 -4.27 0.46
N ALA A 121 -12.31 -4.60 -0.54
CA ALA A 121 -10.93 -5.02 -0.29
C ALA A 121 -10.09 -3.87 0.30
N GLY A 122 -10.26 -2.65 -0.21
CA GLY A 122 -9.58 -1.45 0.30
C GLY A 122 -9.95 -1.17 1.77
N ALA A 123 -11.24 -1.19 2.10
CA ALA A 123 -11.73 -0.98 3.45
C ALA A 123 -11.23 -2.07 4.42
N GLY A 124 -11.23 -3.33 3.99
CA GLY A 124 -10.70 -4.45 4.76
C GLY A 124 -9.19 -4.32 5.03
N ALA A 125 -8.42 -3.92 4.03
CA ALA A 125 -6.98 -3.67 4.19
C ALA A 125 -6.70 -2.49 5.14
N ALA A 126 -7.46 -1.41 5.04
CA ALA A 126 -7.36 -0.26 5.94
C ALA A 126 -7.66 -0.66 7.39
N ALA A 127 -8.72 -1.44 7.61
CA ALA A 127 -9.05 -1.96 8.94
C ALA A 127 -7.95 -2.83 9.53
N ALA A 128 -7.42 -3.74 8.73
CA ALA A 128 -6.32 -4.62 9.15
C ALA A 128 -5.05 -3.83 9.52
N ALA A 129 -4.82 -2.69 8.86
CA ALA A 129 -3.71 -1.79 9.14
C ALA A 129 -4.01 -0.74 10.25
N GLY A 130 -5.23 -0.67 10.76
CA GLY A 130 -5.66 0.32 11.74
C GLY A 130 -5.66 1.76 11.22
N ILE A 131 -5.89 1.96 9.91
CA ILE A 131 -5.91 3.27 9.25
C ILE A 131 -7.29 3.61 8.68
N PRO A 132 -7.62 4.88 8.46
CA PRO A 132 -8.89 5.25 7.84
C PRO A 132 -8.97 4.88 6.35
N PHE A 133 -10.17 4.54 5.92
CA PHE A 133 -10.53 4.35 4.50
C PHE A 133 -11.50 5.45 4.07
N THR A 134 -11.33 6.01 2.90
CA THR A 134 -12.23 7.01 2.35
C THR A 134 -12.93 6.49 1.10
N LEU A 135 -14.27 6.44 1.15
CA LEU A 135 -15.08 6.09 0.00
C LEU A 135 -15.24 7.30 -0.94
N SER A 136 -15.04 7.08 -2.23
CA SER A 136 -15.26 8.11 -3.25
C SER A 136 -16.74 8.26 -3.59
N THR A 137 -17.16 9.46 -4.01
CA THR A 137 -18.44 9.70 -4.66
C THR A 137 -18.67 8.80 -5.89
N LEU A 138 -17.59 8.51 -6.61
CA LEU A 138 -17.59 7.59 -7.76
C LEU A 138 -17.26 6.15 -7.35
N GLY A 139 -17.43 5.81 -6.08
CA GLY A 139 -17.29 4.46 -5.58
C GLY A 139 -18.33 3.53 -6.21
N THR A 140 -17.93 2.27 -6.39
CA THR A 140 -18.77 1.24 -7.00
C THR A 140 -19.50 0.38 -5.95
N THR A 141 -19.29 0.68 -4.68
CA THR A 141 -19.92 0.02 -3.52
C THR A 141 -20.62 1.09 -2.68
N SER A 142 -21.81 0.78 -2.15
CA SER A 142 -22.54 1.70 -1.27
C SER A 142 -21.83 1.90 0.08
N ILE A 143 -22.17 2.98 0.77
CA ILE A 143 -21.65 3.26 2.12
C ILE A 143 -21.96 2.10 3.07
N GLU A 144 -23.19 1.57 3.00
CA GLU A 144 -23.67 0.45 3.80
C GLU A 144 -22.86 -0.83 3.48
N GLY A 145 -22.57 -1.05 2.18
CA GLY A 145 -21.76 -2.19 1.73
C GLY A 145 -20.33 -2.14 2.27
N VAL A 146 -19.71 -0.97 2.23
CA VAL A 146 -18.37 -0.75 2.82
C VAL A 146 -18.42 -0.94 4.33
N LYS A 147 -19.44 -0.39 5.01
CA LYS A 147 -19.60 -0.51 6.46
C LYS A 147 -19.88 -1.96 6.88
N ALA A 148 -20.69 -2.69 6.12
CA ALA A 148 -20.94 -4.11 6.38
C ALA A 148 -19.68 -4.98 6.23
N ALA A 149 -18.85 -4.67 5.22
CA ALA A 149 -17.56 -5.35 5.01
C ALA A 149 -16.51 -5.01 6.07
N ASN A 150 -16.60 -3.83 6.67
CA ASN A 150 -15.67 -3.33 7.69
C ASN A 150 -16.42 -2.65 8.85
N PRO A 151 -17.10 -3.41 9.70
CA PRO A 151 -17.95 -2.86 10.76
C PRO A 151 -17.20 -2.03 11.80
N HIS A 152 -15.96 -2.40 12.08
CA HIS A 152 -15.10 -1.74 13.08
C HIS A 152 -14.11 -0.74 12.48
N GLY A 153 -13.99 -0.71 11.13
CA GLY A 153 -13.09 0.20 10.45
C GLY A 153 -13.58 1.64 10.47
N ARG A 154 -12.63 2.55 10.38
CA ARG A 154 -12.89 3.98 10.25
C ARG A 154 -13.10 4.31 8.78
N ASN A 155 -14.36 4.56 8.43
CA ASN A 155 -14.76 4.88 7.07
C ASN A 155 -15.16 6.36 6.99
N CYS A 156 -14.60 7.07 6.03
CA CYS A 156 -14.98 8.42 5.63
C CYS A 156 -15.59 8.39 4.23
N CYS A 157 -16.33 9.43 3.87
CA CYS A 157 -16.89 9.58 2.54
C CYS A 157 -16.51 10.94 1.97
N LEU A 158 -16.07 10.94 0.72
CA LEU A 158 -15.95 12.15 -0.08
C LEU A 158 -17.22 12.28 -0.90
N LEU A 159 -18.03 13.29 -0.60
CA LEU A 159 -19.26 13.59 -1.32
C LEU A 159 -19.09 14.92 -2.07
N TYR A 160 -19.29 14.86 -3.39
CA TYR A 160 -19.48 16.08 -4.18
C TYR A 160 -20.98 16.36 -4.27
N THR A 161 -21.40 17.47 -3.72
CA THR A 161 -22.76 18.01 -3.93
C THR A 161 -22.66 18.98 -5.08
N SER A 162 -23.37 18.69 -6.17
CA SER A 162 -23.58 19.64 -7.29
C SER A 162 -24.59 20.69 -6.89
#